data_755d155a5e7273445d09d7ad1b0306ab
#
_entry.id   755d155a5e7273445d09d7ad1b0306ab
#
_cell.length_a   1.000
_cell.length_b   1.000
_cell.length_c   1.000
_cell.angle_alpha   90.00
_cell.angle_beta   90.00
_cell.angle_gamma   90.00
#
_symmetry.space_group_name_H-M   'P 1'
#
loop_
_entity.id
_entity.type
_entity.pdbx_description
1 polymer ?
#
loop_
_entity_poly.entity_id
_entity_poly.type
_entity_poly.pdbx_seq_one_letter_code
_entity_poly.pdbx_strand_id
1 'polypeptide(L)'
;MLVTLRKFEERDIENKVEWINNPQNNRYLHYDLPLEVEKTRAWYARIKDLDNRYDAVIECDGVPCGLVGLLSIDRKNSKAEFYISMGEPSFKGKGIATQASKLLLSYAFETLNLNRVYLYTEKENYIAQKLFERIGFVKEGLIVNDICMNGRFIDRYAYGILKSDFGKTSEKAVFFDETPIVKLTDNQNHLFIKRDDLFPFSFGGNKARKAIGFFREFDNGGYDCVVTYGTSSSNHCRIVANMAAQRNVPCFIISPEEQSKPTNNSKMMSLFGAEFTCCPVSEVSSMIDSKIEELKNSGKKPYFIQGGGHGNIGTDAYVKCYEEICRYEKKNSIFFDYVFFASGTGTTQAGLVCGNLLNGDDRKIVGISIARKNPRGSDIVVQSVKDYLSSKQVLFADDDVEKKVCFVDEYAGEGYGEKDSSITETIRQMMLKYGIPMDSTYTGKAFAGMNAFLKKNAVVGKNVLFIHTGGTPLFFDDLKDLN
;
A
#
# COMPACT_ATOMS: atom_id res chain seq x y z
N MET A 1 2.92 -14.09 19.06
CA MET A 1 1.75 -14.97 18.89
C MET A 1 2.16 -16.12 17.99
N LEU A 2 2.26 -17.32 18.55
CA LEU A 2 2.57 -18.54 17.81
C LEU A 2 1.26 -19.19 17.40
N VAL A 3 1.03 -19.34 16.09
CA VAL A 3 -0.15 -20.01 15.55
C VAL A 3 0.22 -21.44 15.18
N THR A 4 -0.54 -22.41 15.66
CA THR A 4 -0.38 -23.83 15.37
C THR A 4 -1.71 -24.46 14.93
N LEU A 5 -1.62 -25.56 14.21
CA LEU A 5 -2.75 -26.40 13.85
C LEU A 5 -2.60 -27.78 14.51
N ARG A 6 -3.64 -28.24 15.15
CA ARG A 6 -3.74 -29.63 15.58
C ARG A 6 -5.02 -30.29 15.08
N LYS A 7 -4.99 -31.62 14.92
CA LYS A 7 -6.18 -32.35 14.48
C LYS A 7 -7.35 -32.08 15.43
N PHE A 8 -8.56 -31.94 14.88
CA PHE A 8 -9.80 -31.82 15.67
C PHE A 8 -10.07 -33.12 16.40
N GLU A 9 -10.39 -33.02 17.70
CA GLU A 9 -10.64 -34.14 18.59
C GLU A 9 -12.01 -34.01 19.27
N GLU A 10 -12.47 -35.06 19.96
CA GLU A 10 -13.76 -35.07 20.65
C GLU A 10 -13.88 -33.95 21.67
N ARG A 11 -12.78 -33.59 22.36
CA ARG A 11 -12.73 -32.50 23.34
C ARG A 11 -13.02 -31.11 22.75
N ASP A 12 -13.00 -30.97 21.43
CA ASP A 12 -13.21 -29.68 20.73
C ASP A 12 -14.67 -29.46 20.31
N ILE A 13 -15.53 -30.46 20.58
CA ILE A 13 -16.93 -30.42 20.18
C ILE A 13 -17.67 -29.26 20.86
N GLU A 14 -17.46 -29.05 22.13
CA GLU A 14 -18.10 -27.96 22.88
C GLU A 14 -17.69 -26.60 22.31
N ASN A 15 -16.42 -26.38 22.11
CA ASN A 15 -15.90 -25.14 21.46
C ASN A 15 -16.51 -24.96 20.08
N LYS A 16 -16.56 -26.00 19.25
CA LYS A 16 -17.17 -25.92 17.92
C LYS A 16 -18.64 -25.52 18.01
N VAL A 17 -19.40 -26.09 18.88
CA VAL A 17 -20.84 -25.78 19.07
C VAL A 17 -21.02 -24.34 19.51
N GLU A 18 -20.24 -23.89 20.52
CA GLU A 18 -20.27 -22.53 21.01
C GLU A 18 -19.92 -21.53 19.91
N TRP A 19 -18.80 -21.73 19.19
CA TRP A 19 -18.34 -20.83 18.16
C TRP A 19 -19.29 -20.71 16.98
N ILE A 20 -19.90 -21.80 16.55
CA ILE A 20 -20.83 -21.78 15.40
C ILE A 20 -22.19 -21.23 15.81
N ASN A 21 -22.65 -21.44 17.03
CA ASN A 21 -23.91 -20.89 17.52
C ASN A 21 -23.80 -19.37 17.81
N ASN A 22 -22.59 -18.84 17.98
CA ASN A 22 -22.40 -17.41 18.23
C ASN A 22 -22.82 -16.55 17.01
N PRO A 23 -23.83 -15.65 17.16
CA PRO A 23 -24.30 -14.81 16.06
C PRO A 23 -23.22 -13.92 15.43
N GLN A 24 -22.14 -13.60 16.16
CA GLN A 24 -21.00 -12.84 15.60
C GLN A 24 -20.13 -13.65 14.65
N ASN A 25 -20.27 -14.97 14.62
CA ASN A 25 -19.47 -15.88 13.81
C ASN A 25 -20.25 -16.52 12.67
N ASN A 26 -21.56 -16.73 12.82
CA ASN A 26 -22.33 -17.62 11.96
C ASN A 26 -22.99 -16.97 10.74
N ARG A 27 -22.88 -15.65 10.57
CA ARG A 27 -23.55 -14.91 9.50
C ARG A 27 -23.35 -15.51 8.09
N TYR A 28 -22.19 -16.08 7.83
CA TYR A 28 -21.79 -16.66 6.53
C TYR A 28 -21.46 -18.14 6.63
N LEU A 29 -21.93 -18.79 7.72
CA LEU A 29 -21.79 -20.24 7.91
C LEU A 29 -23.10 -20.93 7.58
N HIS A 30 -23.03 -21.94 6.74
CA HIS A 30 -24.21 -22.65 6.22
C HIS A 30 -24.50 -23.90 7.06
N TYR A 31 -24.79 -23.71 8.35
CA TYR A 31 -25.19 -24.75 9.26
C TYR A 31 -26.67 -24.64 9.62
N ASP A 32 -27.33 -25.79 9.84
CA ASP A 32 -28.64 -25.82 10.46
C ASP A 32 -28.48 -25.49 11.96
N LEU A 33 -28.86 -24.28 12.34
CA LEU A 33 -28.68 -23.75 13.70
C LEU A 33 -29.96 -23.94 14.56
N PRO A 34 -29.80 -24.11 15.86
CA PRO A 34 -28.54 -24.20 16.58
C PRO A 34 -27.88 -25.59 16.49
N LEU A 35 -26.56 -25.62 16.51
CA LEU A 35 -25.84 -26.88 16.68
C LEU A 35 -26.02 -27.40 18.10
N GLU A 36 -26.15 -28.71 18.23
CA GLU A 36 -26.28 -29.41 19.50
C GLU A 36 -25.04 -30.29 19.71
N VAL A 37 -24.58 -30.37 20.99
CA VAL A 37 -23.38 -31.15 21.36
C VAL A 37 -23.52 -32.62 20.96
N GLU A 38 -24.65 -33.26 21.29
CA GLU A 38 -24.86 -34.68 20.97
C GLU A 38 -24.93 -34.98 19.50
N LYS A 39 -25.57 -34.12 18.71
CA LYS A 39 -25.60 -34.25 17.26
C LYS A 39 -24.19 -34.03 16.65
N THR A 40 -23.42 -33.10 17.19
CA THR A 40 -22.03 -32.85 16.79
C THR A 40 -21.13 -34.01 17.19
N ARG A 41 -21.34 -34.67 18.34
CA ARG A 41 -20.60 -35.88 18.74
C ARG A 41 -20.90 -37.05 17.78
N ALA A 42 -22.16 -37.24 17.42
CA ALA A 42 -22.56 -38.25 16.45
C ALA A 42 -21.96 -37.96 15.05
N TRP A 43 -21.92 -36.68 14.66
CA TRP A 43 -21.21 -36.24 13.42
C TRP A 43 -19.73 -36.57 13.51
N TYR A 44 -19.04 -36.23 14.60
CA TYR A 44 -17.60 -36.49 14.76
C TYR A 44 -17.30 -38.01 14.70
N ALA A 45 -18.08 -38.84 15.38
CA ALA A 45 -17.91 -40.28 15.31
C ALA A 45 -17.94 -40.84 13.89
N ARG A 46 -18.74 -40.24 12.99
CA ARG A 46 -18.85 -40.66 11.59
C ARG A 46 -17.69 -40.17 10.71
N ILE A 47 -17.05 -39.04 11.07
CA ILE A 47 -16.09 -38.40 10.18
C ILE A 47 -14.63 -38.56 10.61
N LYS A 48 -14.35 -38.93 11.87
CA LYS A 48 -12.99 -38.93 12.47
C LYS A 48 -12.00 -39.84 11.77
N ASP A 49 -12.48 -40.92 11.12
CA ASP A 49 -11.68 -41.92 10.42
C ASP A 49 -11.77 -41.80 8.87
N LEU A 50 -12.46 -40.77 8.37
CA LEU A 50 -12.52 -40.55 6.93
C LEU A 50 -11.19 -39.96 6.40
N ASP A 51 -10.72 -40.49 5.27
CA ASP A 51 -9.50 -40.07 4.61
C ASP A 51 -9.69 -38.95 3.58
N ASN A 52 -10.96 -38.64 3.27
CA ASN A 52 -11.34 -37.59 2.31
C ASN A 52 -11.61 -36.22 2.96
N ARG A 53 -11.21 -36.06 4.23
CA ARG A 53 -11.28 -34.78 4.95
C ARG A 53 -10.21 -34.67 6.01
N TYR A 54 -9.88 -33.44 6.35
CA TYR A 54 -8.98 -33.07 7.44
C TYR A 54 -9.53 -31.86 8.18
N ASP A 55 -9.88 -32.04 9.44
CA ASP A 55 -10.38 -30.98 10.31
C ASP A 55 -9.31 -30.65 11.37
N ALA A 56 -9.03 -29.38 11.56
CA ALA A 56 -8.04 -28.90 12.51
C ALA A 56 -8.58 -27.75 13.38
N VAL A 57 -8.08 -27.69 14.59
CA VAL A 57 -8.26 -26.56 15.50
C VAL A 57 -7.11 -25.58 15.31
N ILE A 58 -7.43 -24.31 15.20
CA ILE A 58 -6.45 -23.22 15.23
C ILE A 58 -6.17 -22.89 16.68
N GLU A 59 -4.90 -22.95 17.07
CA GLU A 59 -4.44 -22.50 18.37
C GLU A 59 -3.52 -21.28 18.24
N CYS A 60 -3.67 -20.34 19.16
CA CYS A 60 -2.79 -19.19 19.29
C CYS A 60 -2.20 -19.18 20.69
N ASP A 61 -0.86 -19.32 20.79
CA ASP A 61 -0.14 -19.48 22.06
C ASP A 61 -0.74 -20.60 22.93
N GLY A 62 -1.17 -21.71 22.30
CA GLY A 62 -1.78 -22.88 22.95
C GLY A 62 -3.27 -22.75 23.28
N VAL A 63 -3.91 -21.62 22.97
CA VAL A 63 -5.35 -21.39 23.19
C VAL A 63 -6.13 -21.67 21.92
N PRO A 64 -7.13 -22.60 21.92
CA PRO A 64 -8.02 -22.82 20.79
C PRO A 64 -8.82 -21.56 20.44
N CYS A 65 -8.84 -21.17 19.17
CA CYS A 65 -9.49 -19.93 18.76
C CYS A 65 -10.25 -19.99 17.42
N GLY A 66 -10.28 -21.15 16.75
CA GLY A 66 -11.00 -21.33 15.51
C GLY A 66 -10.84 -22.72 14.91
N LEU A 67 -11.43 -22.91 13.74
CA LEU A 67 -11.43 -24.16 12.97
C LEU A 67 -10.94 -23.88 11.55
N VAL A 68 -10.18 -24.82 10.98
CA VAL A 68 -9.73 -24.79 9.61
C VAL A 68 -9.63 -26.22 9.07
N GLY A 69 -9.85 -26.43 7.79
CA GLY A 69 -9.75 -27.80 7.28
C GLY A 69 -9.88 -27.92 5.76
N LEU A 70 -9.72 -29.17 5.33
CA LEU A 70 -9.90 -29.61 3.95
C LEU A 70 -11.07 -30.60 3.88
N LEU A 71 -12.00 -30.35 2.97
CA LEU A 71 -13.14 -31.19 2.68
C LEU A 71 -12.99 -31.79 1.30
N SER A 72 -13.71 -32.89 1.04
CA SER A 72 -13.76 -33.51 -0.29
C SER A 72 -12.37 -33.72 -0.89
N ILE A 73 -11.43 -34.24 -0.08
CA ILE A 73 -10.09 -34.54 -0.57
C ILE A 73 -10.19 -35.62 -1.66
N ASP A 74 -9.95 -35.20 -2.88
CA ASP A 74 -9.97 -36.05 -4.08
C ASP A 74 -8.54 -36.35 -4.50
N ARG A 75 -8.03 -37.52 -4.08
CA ARG A 75 -6.66 -37.94 -4.39
C ARG A 75 -6.46 -38.21 -5.87
N LYS A 76 -7.51 -38.66 -6.60
CA LYS A 76 -7.44 -38.93 -8.04
C LYS A 76 -7.22 -37.66 -8.83
N ASN A 77 -7.94 -36.59 -8.51
CA ASN A 77 -7.81 -35.30 -9.16
C ASN A 77 -6.87 -34.34 -8.40
N SER A 78 -6.23 -34.80 -7.31
CA SER A 78 -5.28 -34.05 -6.47
C SER A 78 -5.81 -32.68 -6.04
N LYS A 79 -7.06 -32.64 -5.52
CA LYS A 79 -7.73 -31.39 -5.09
C LYS A 79 -8.49 -31.57 -3.78
N ALA A 80 -8.74 -30.44 -3.09
CA ALA A 80 -9.60 -30.40 -1.90
C ALA A 80 -10.28 -29.04 -1.75
N GLU A 81 -11.41 -29.02 -1.05
CA GLU A 81 -12.11 -27.80 -0.67
C GLU A 81 -11.58 -27.30 0.68
N PHE A 82 -11.27 -26.02 0.77
CA PHE A 82 -10.76 -25.35 1.96
C PHE A 82 -11.89 -24.65 2.72
N TYR A 83 -11.85 -24.73 4.06
CA TYR A 83 -12.69 -23.89 4.91
C TYR A 83 -11.91 -23.33 6.10
N ILE A 84 -12.37 -22.20 6.63
CA ILE A 84 -11.86 -21.58 7.85
C ILE A 84 -12.96 -20.81 8.59
N SER A 85 -12.95 -20.88 9.91
CA SER A 85 -13.82 -20.10 10.78
C SER A 85 -13.08 -19.71 12.06
N MET A 86 -13.02 -18.41 12.35
CA MET A 86 -12.51 -17.90 13.64
C MET A 86 -13.63 -17.95 14.67
N GLY A 87 -13.42 -18.70 15.73
CA GLY A 87 -14.40 -18.90 16.79
C GLY A 87 -14.39 -17.78 17.83
N GLU A 88 -13.20 -17.41 18.29
CA GLU A 88 -13.02 -16.45 19.38
C GLU A 88 -12.91 -15.02 18.86
N PRO A 89 -13.86 -14.11 19.21
CA PRO A 89 -13.84 -12.72 18.75
C PRO A 89 -12.57 -11.96 19.13
N SER A 90 -12.01 -12.24 20.31
CA SER A 90 -10.80 -11.60 20.81
C SER A 90 -9.54 -11.84 19.97
N PHE A 91 -9.55 -12.88 19.13
CA PHE A 91 -8.45 -13.24 18.23
C PHE A 91 -8.64 -12.72 16.79
N LYS A 92 -9.79 -12.13 16.45
CA LYS A 92 -10.04 -11.55 15.12
C LYS A 92 -9.16 -10.31 14.87
N GLY A 93 -8.81 -10.07 13.61
CA GLY A 93 -8.02 -8.91 13.22
C GLY A 93 -6.50 -8.98 13.52
N LYS A 94 -6.03 -10.05 14.15
CA LYS A 94 -4.62 -10.23 14.58
C LYS A 94 -3.75 -11.02 13.59
N GLY A 95 -4.23 -11.30 12.38
CA GLY A 95 -3.48 -12.06 11.36
C GLY A 95 -3.47 -13.58 11.54
N ILE A 96 -4.13 -14.11 12.59
CA ILE A 96 -4.15 -15.55 12.93
C ILE A 96 -4.76 -16.39 11.82
N ALA A 97 -5.90 -15.97 11.26
CA ALA A 97 -6.52 -16.67 10.13
C ALA A 97 -5.59 -16.78 8.92
N THR A 98 -4.79 -15.75 8.63
CA THR A 98 -3.79 -15.78 7.55
C THR A 98 -2.70 -16.80 7.82
N GLN A 99 -2.17 -16.87 9.03
CA GLN A 99 -1.13 -17.84 9.42
C GLN A 99 -1.68 -19.28 9.40
N ALA A 100 -2.85 -19.50 10.00
CA ALA A 100 -3.51 -20.81 10.00
C ALA A 100 -3.80 -21.32 8.58
N SER A 101 -4.28 -20.46 7.70
CA SER A 101 -4.52 -20.82 6.30
C SER A 101 -3.24 -21.22 5.57
N LYS A 102 -2.13 -20.51 5.78
CA LYS A 102 -0.84 -20.85 5.18
C LYS A 102 -0.32 -22.20 5.69
N LEU A 103 -0.44 -22.47 6.98
CA LEU A 103 -0.06 -23.76 7.56
C LEU A 103 -0.88 -24.91 6.95
N LEU A 104 -2.19 -24.74 6.78
CA LEU A 104 -3.03 -25.76 6.17
C LEU A 104 -2.72 -25.96 4.68
N LEU A 105 -2.45 -24.88 3.92
CA LEU A 105 -2.07 -24.98 2.53
C LEU A 105 -0.70 -25.68 2.36
N SER A 106 0.27 -25.40 3.25
CA SER A 106 1.53 -26.15 3.29
C SER A 106 1.28 -27.64 3.50
N TYR A 107 0.45 -28.01 4.46
CA TYR A 107 0.04 -29.39 4.69
C TYR A 107 -0.63 -30.02 3.45
N ALA A 108 -1.55 -29.29 2.80
CA ALA A 108 -2.23 -29.76 1.58
C ALA A 108 -1.26 -30.03 0.42
N PHE A 109 -0.29 -29.13 0.18
CA PHE A 109 0.58 -29.20 -0.97
C PHE A 109 1.84 -30.03 -0.72
N GLU A 110 2.41 -30.00 0.48
CA GLU A 110 3.66 -30.65 0.82
C GLU A 110 3.45 -32.06 1.39
N THR A 111 2.45 -32.22 2.25
CA THR A 111 2.19 -33.52 2.92
C THR A 111 1.19 -34.38 2.14
N LEU A 112 0.04 -33.80 1.74
CA LEU A 112 -0.98 -34.54 0.98
C LEU A 112 -0.69 -34.57 -0.52
N ASN A 113 0.31 -33.82 -1.00
CA ASN A 113 0.72 -33.70 -2.38
C ASN A 113 -0.44 -33.33 -3.34
N LEU A 114 -1.37 -32.49 -2.88
CA LEU A 114 -2.45 -32.00 -3.73
C LEU A 114 -1.90 -31.01 -4.78
N ASN A 115 -2.58 -30.90 -5.91
CA ASN A 115 -2.24 -29.92 -6.95
C ASN A 115 -3.06 -28.65 -6.85
N ARG A 116 -4.28 -28.74 -6.28
CA ARG A 116 -5.24 -27.64 -6.23
C ARG A 116 -6.00 -27.64 -4.90
N VAL A 117 -6.15 -26.45 -4.32
CA VAL A 117 -7.10 -26.20 -3.23
C VAL A 117 -8.08 -25.12 -3.68
N TYR A 118 -9.37 -25.33 -3.44
CA TYR A 118 -10.41 -24.40 -3.84
C TYR A 118 -11.37 -24.11 -2.68
N LEU A 119 -12.15 -23.05 -2.79
CA LEU A 119 -13.15 -22.67 -1.80
C LEU A 119 -14.30 -21.89 -2.46
N TYR A 120 -15.38 -21.78 -1.69
CA TYR A 120 -16.52 -20.93 -2.03
C TYR A 120 -16.78 -19.95 -0.88
N THR A 121 -17.19 -18.73 -1.24
CA THR A 121 -17.60 -17.73 -0.23
C THR A 121 -18.73 -16.87 -0.78
N GLU A 122 -19.66 -16.46 0.08
CA GLU A 122 -20.74 -15.56 -0.31
C GLU A 122 -20.21 -14.26 -0.90
N LYS A 123 -20.93 -13.75 -1.90
CA LYS A 123 -20.59 -12.50 -2.59
C LYS A 123 -20.48 -11.29 -1.64
N GLU A 124 -21.25 -11.28 -0.56
CA GLU A 124 -21.27 -10.24 0.46
C GLU A 124 -20.21 -10.43 1.55
N ASN A 125 -19.50 -11.56 1.59
CA ASN A 125 -18.48 -11.83 2.60
C ASN A 125 -17.12 -11.22 2.21
N TYR A 126 -17.04 -9.89 2.17
CA TYR A 126 -15.83 -9.15 1.78
C TYR A 126 -14.63 -9.42 2.68
N ILE A 127 -14.86 -9.76 3.95
CA ILE A 127 -13.77 -10.05 4.91
C ILE A 127 -13.06 -11.34 4.49
N ALA A 128 -13.82 -12.40 4.19
CA ALA A 128 -13.27 -13.66 3.75
C ALA A 128 -12.59 -13.53 2.38
N GLN A 129 -13.19 -12.80 1.44
CA GLN A 129 -12.59 -12.53 0.12
C GLN A 129 -11.19 -11.88 0.27
N LYS A 130 -11.07 -10.84 1.09
CA LYS A 130 -9.77 -10.19 1.37
C LYS A 130 -8.76 -11.13 2.02
N LEU A 131 -9.21 -12.05 2.89
CA LEU A 131 -8.35 -13.06 3.49
C LEU A 131 -7.83 -14.00 2.40
N PHE A 132 -8.70 -14.56 1.56
CA PHE A 132 -8.35 -15.54 0.55
C PHE A 132 -7.42 -14.96 -0.51
N GLU A 133 -7.70 -13.76 -1.00
CA GLU A 133 -6.83 -13.05 -1.94
C GLU A 133 -5.44 -12.76 -1.34
N ARG A 134 -5.38 -12.42 -0.04
CA ARG A 134 -4.10 -12.19 0.67
C ARG A 134 -3.23 -13.44 0.77
N ILE A 135 -3.82 -14.61 0.91
CA ILE A 135 -3.08 -15.88 1.03
C ILE A 135 -2.79 -16.54 -0.32
N GLY A 136 -3.24 -15.92 -1.41
CA GLY A 136 -2.87 -16.33 -2.77
C GLY A 136 -3.97 -17.04 -3.57
N PHE A 137 -5.19 -17.17 -3.04
CA PHE A 137 -6.30 -17.66 -3.85
C PHE A 137 -6.69 -16.65 -4.93
N VAL A 138 -6.98 -17.14 -6.10
CA VAL A 138 -7.45 -16.37 -7.25
C VAL A 138 -8.96 -16.56 -7.37
N LYS A 139 -9.71 -15.47 -7.55
CA LYS A 139 -11.15 -15.51 -7.86
C LYS A 139 -11.36 -16.05 -9.26
N GLU A 140 -12.07 -17.15 -9.41
CA GLU A 140 -12.27 -17.85 -10.68
C GLU A 140 -13.62 -17.54 -11.33
N GLY A 141 -14.62 -17.19 -10.53
CA GLY A 141 -15.95 -16.87 -11.08
C GLY A 141 -17.01 -16.63 -10.03
N LEU A 142 -18.17 -16.15 -10.49
CA LEU A 142 -19.40 -16.03 -9.71
C LEU A 142 -20.31 -17.21 -10.06
N ILE A 143 -20.80 -17.91 -9.04
CA ILE A 143 -21.80 -18.95 -9.14
C ILE A 143 -23.11 -18.35 -8.64
N VAL A 144 -24.04 -18.14 -9.56
CA VAL A 144 -25.32 -17.49 -9.28
C VAL A 144 -26.28 -18.52 -8.69
N ASN A 145 -26.99 -18.16 -7.61
CA ASN A 145 -27.97 -19.00 -6.92
C ASN A 145 -27.40 -20.37 -6.48
N ASP A 146 -26.15 -20.39 -6.01
CA ASP A 146 -25.38 -21.60 -5.74
C ASP A 146 -25.92 -22.42 -4.56
N ILE A 147 -26.40 -21.75 -3.52
CA ILE A 147 -27.00 -22.40 -2.36
C ILE A 147 -28.33 -21.76 -1.98
N CYS A 148 -29.19 -22.52 -1.33
CA CYS A 148 -30.44 -22.03 -0.77
C CYS A 148 -30.42 -22.14 0.76
N MET A 149 -30.58 -21.00 1.44
CA MET A 149 -30.67 -20.92 2.91
C MET A 149 -31.95 -20.21 3.29
N ASN A 150 -32.79 -20.88 4.09
CA ASN A 150 -34.08 -20.35 4.53
C ASN A 150 -34.96 -19.79 3.38
N GLY A 151 -34.97 -20.49 2.23
CA GLY A 151 -35.73 -20.11 1.06
C GLY A 151 -35.12 -19.00 0.22
N ARG A 152 -33.94 -18.46 0.58
CA ARG A 152 -33.20 -17.47 -0.17
C ARG A 152 -32.04 -18.11 -0.91
N PHE A 153 -31.96 -17.87 -2.22
CA PHE A 153 -30.80 -18.24 -3.03
C PHE A 153 -29.64 -17.23 -2.84
N ILE A 154 -28.43 -17.76 -2.72
CA ILE A 154 -27.22 -16.99 -2.41
C ILE A 154 -26.18 -17.23 -3.51
N ASP A 155 -25.65 -16.13 -4.04
CA ASP A 155 -24.52 -16.13 -4.96
C ASP A 155 -23.22 -16.35 -4.19
N ARG A 156 -22.32 -17.19 -4.72
CA ARG A 156 -20.99 -17.40 -4.17
C ARG A 156 -19.89 -17.17 -5.21
N TYR A 157 -18.76 -16.64 -4.77
CA TYR A 157 -17.54 -16.64 -5.56
C TYR A 157 -16.78 -17.95 -5.37
N ALA A 158 -16.32 -18.52 -6.48
CA ALA A 158 -15.34 -19.60 -6.49
C ALA A 158 -13.92 -19.01 -6.48
N TYR A 159 -13.05 -19.60 -5.68
CA TYR A 159 -11.63 -19.28 -5.59
C TYR A 159 -10.80 -20.55 -5.69
N GLY A 160 -9.61 -20.45 -6.29
CA GLY A 160 -8.64 -21.56 -6.37
C GLY A 160 -7.21 -21.11 -6.16
N ILE A 161 -6.37 -22.03 -5.68
CA ILE A 161 -4.92 -21.88 -5.61
C ILE A 161 -4.27 -23.19 -6.05
N LEU A 162 -3.22 -23.10 -6.90
CA LEU A 162 -2.46 -24.25 -7.35
C LEU A 162 -1.21 -24.44 -6.47
N LYS A 163 -0.75 -25.70 -6.35
CA LYS A 163 0.54 -26.02 -5.71
C LYS A 163 1.69 -25.24 -6.34
N SER A 164 1.65 -25.09 -7.65
CA SER A 164 2.65 -24.30 -8.39
C SER A 164 2.68 -22.82 -8.00
N ASP A 165 1.59 -22.28 -7.44
CA ASP A 165 1.46 -20.88 -7.07
C ASP A 165 1.57 -20.67 -5.56
N PHE A 166 1.41 -21.74 -4.77
CA PHE A 166 1.65 -21.72 -3.34
C PHE A 166 3.15 -21.67 -3.05
N GLY A 167 3.57 -20.73 -2.22
CA GLY A 167 5.01 -20.51 -1.95
C GLY A 167 5.71 -19.74 -3.08
N LYS A 168 5.17 -19.74 -4.30
CA LYS A 168 5.25 -18.53 -5.07
C LYS A 168 4.36 -17.53 -4.31
N THR A 169 4.94 -16.83 -3.33
CA THR A 169 4.57 -15.44 -3.29
C THR A 169 4.50 -15.08 -4.76
N SER A 170 3.31 -14.77 -5.31
CA SER A 170 3.33 -13.84 -6.43
C SER A 170 4.47 -12.95 -6.05
N GLU A 171 5.43 -12.71 -6.91
CA GLU A 171 6.31 -11.57 -6.77
C GLU A 171 5.44 -10.30 -6.88
N LYS A 172 4.42 -10.22 -6.04
CA LYS A 172 3.98 -9.00 -5.45
C LYS A 172 5.21 -8.62 -4.68
N ALA A 173 6.04 -7.80 -5.33
CA ALA A 173 7.21 -7.20 -4.74
C ALA A 173 6.92 -7.07 -3.26
N VAL A 174 7.79 -7.63 -2.41
CA VAL A 174 7.63 -7.59 -0.95
C VAL A 174 7.54 -6.10 -0.64
N PHE A 175 6.32 -5.58 -0.67
CA PHE A 175 6.08 -4.20 -0.33
C PHE A 175 6.29 -4.18 1.16
N PHE A 176 7.41 -3.62 1.57
CA PHE A 176 7.61 -3.28 2.96
C PHE A 176 6.37 -2.52 3.40
N ASP A 177 5.65 -3.06 4.36
CA ASP A 177 4.47 -2.38 4.90
C ASP A 177 4.87 -1.06 5.58
N GLU A 178 6.15 -0.90 5.96
CA GLU A 178 6.66 0.27 6.67
C GLU A 178 8.11 0.59 6.25
N THR A 179 8.42 1.89 6.10
CA THR A 179 9.80 2.34 5.93
C THR A 179 10.41 2.75 7.27
N PRO A 180 11.73 2.57 7.47
CA PRO A 180 12.37 2.86 8.75
C PRO A 180 12.25 4.33 9.17
N ILE A 181 12.08 4.58 10.47
CA ILE A 181 12.27 5.88 11.10
C ILE A 181 13.54 5.81 11.93
N VAL A 182 14.49 6.67 11.62
CA VAL A 182 15.83 6.73 12.24
C VAL A 182 15.98 8.03 12.98
N LYS A 183 16.48 7.98 14.21
CA LYS A 183 16.83 9.18 14.98
C LYS A 183 18.16 9.72 14.47
N LEU A 184 18.19 11.00 14.14
CA LEU A 184 19.41 11.72 13.81
C LEU A 184 20.03 12.27 15.10
N THR A 185 21.37 12.21 15.18
CA THR A 185 22.08 12.82 16.30
C THR A 185 22.15 14.32 16.07
N ASP A 186 21.63 15.07 16.96
CA ASP A 186 21.75 16.49 17.15
C ASP A 186 20.46 17.26 17.19
N ASN A 187 20.45 18.21 18.01
CA ASN A 187 20.33 19.67 18.01
C ASN A 187 19.27 20.13 19.03
N GLN A 188 18.88 21.36 18.96
CA GLN A 188 17.88 21.96 19.84
C GLN A 188 16.53 21.23 19.86
N ASN A 189 16.35 20.27 18.92
CA ASN A 189 15.17 19.41 18.78
C ASN A 189 15.56 17.92 18.68
N HIS A 190 14.62 17.03 18.94
CA HIS A 190 14.78 15.60 18.68
C HIS A 190 14.41 15.31 17.22
N LEU A 191 15.41 15.23 16.35
CA LEU A 191 15.22 15.07 14.92
C LEU A 191 15.21 13.60 14.51
N PHE A 192 14.21 13.23 13.71
CA PHE A 192 14.05 11.90 13.12
C PHE A 192 13.86 12.01 11.61
N ILE A 193 14.22 10.96 10.91
CA ILE A 193 14.01 10.86 9.46
C ILE A 193 13.28 9.55 9.11
N LYS A 194 12.17 9.66 8.39
CA LYS A 194 11.47 8.51 7.79
C LYS A 194 12.04 8.26 6.41
N ARG A 195 12.60 7.07 6.21
CA ARG A 195 13.41 6.69 5.05
C ARG A 195 12.55 6.09 3.92
N ASP A 196 11.63 6.88 3.35
CA ASP A 196 10.85 6.45 2.19
C ASP A 196 11.73 6.21 0.95
N ASP A 197 12.94 6.78 0.90
CA ASP A 197 13.97 6.49 -0.10
C ASP A 197 14.46 5.04 -0.08
N LEU A 198 14.29 4.32 1.02
CA LEU A 198 14.59 2.89 1.15
C LEU A 198 13.42 1.99 0.76
N PHE A 199 12.35 2.52 0.22
CA PHE A 199 11.28 1.72 -0.34
C PHE A 199 11.85 0.77 -1.41
N PRO A 200 11.54 -0.57 -1.38
CA PRO A 200 12.41 -1.59 -1.98
C PRO A 200 12.29 -1.70 -3.50
N PHE A 201 12.08 -0.57 -4.19
CA PHE A 201 11.98 -0.65 -5.62
C PHE A 201 12.33 0.69 -6.27
N SER A 202 13.10 0.65 -7.35
CA SER A 202 13.50 1.80 -8.17
C SER A 202 13.99 3.01 -7.34
N PHE A 203 14.87 2.76 -6.35
CA PHE A 203 15.40 3.78 -5.43
C PHE A 203 14.31 4.48 -4.59
N GLY A 204 13.23 3.82 -4.31
CA GLY A 204 12.20 4.25 -3.36
C GLY A 204 11.56 5.61 -3.61
N GLY A 205 11.13 6.20 -2.52
CA GLY A 205 10.55 7.53 -2.46
C GLY A 205 9.02 7.56 -2.55
N ASN A 206 8.47 8.76 -2.40
CA ASN A 206 7.03 8.97 -2.40
C ASN A 206 6.33 8.50 -3.69
N LYS A 207 7.06 8.51 -4.80
CA LYS A 207 6.50 8.07 -6.09
C LYS A 207 6.37 6.55 -6.17
N ALA A 208 7.31 5.81 -5.57
CA ALA A 208 7.23 4.36 -5.46
C ALA A 208 6.04 3.95 -4.59
N ARG A 209 5.87 4.57 -3.43
CA ARG A 209 4.73 4.34 -2.53
C ARG A 209 3.39 4.58 -3.23
N LYS A 210 3.25 5.65 -3.99
CA LYS A 210 2.03 5.97 -4.76
C LYS A 210 1.80 5.00 -5.92
N ALA A 211 2.85 4.67 -6.66
CA ALA A 211 2.77 3.82 -7.84
C ALA A 211 2.19 2.43 -7.54
N ILE A 212 2.41 1.89 -6.34
CA ILE A 212 1.79 0.63 -5.89
C ILE A 212 0.26 0.67 -6.02
N GLY A 213 -0.36 1.76 -5.59
CA GLY A 213 -1.81 1.94 -5.69
C GLY A 213 -2.28 1.97 -7.14
N PHE A 214 -1.62 2.75 -7.98
CA PHE A 214 -1.94 2.88 -9.40
C PHE A 214 -1.76 1.56 -10.15
N PHE A 215 -0.66 0.85 -9.92
CA PHE A 215 -0.43 -0.43 -10.60
C PHE A 215 -1.28 -1.58 -10.05
N ARG A 216 -1.80 -1.48 -8.83
CA ARG A 216 -2.85 -2.39 -8.37
C ARG A 216 -4.17 -2.17 -9.14
N GLU A 217 -4.52 -0.93 -9.43
CA GLU A 217 -5.68 -0.63 -10.28
C GLU A 217 -5.43 -1.05 -11.73
N PHE A 218 -4.23 -0.81 -12.26
CA PHE A 218 -3.80 -1.28 -13.57
C PHE A 218 -3.99 -2.80 -13.71
N ASP A 219 -3.43 -3.58 -12.75
CA ASP A 219 -3.47 -5.04 -12.76
C ASP A 219 -4.91 -5.60 -12.69
N ASN A 220 -5.81 -4.90 -11.98
CA ASN A 220 -7.21 -5.30 -11.84
C ASN A 220 -8.10 -4.80 -12.99
N GLY A 221 -7.67 -3.78 -13.71
CA GLY A 221 -8.46 -3.12 -14.74
C GLY A 221 -8.32 -3.72 -16.15
N GLY A 222 -7.38 -4.67 -16.34
CA GLY A 222 -7.12 -5.28 -17.65
C GLY A 222 -6.57 -4.29 -18.67
N TYR A 223 -5.78 -3.33 -18.22
CA TYR A 223 -5.04 -2.39 -19.07
C TYR A 223 -3.80 -3.05 -19.65
N ASP A 224 -3.34 -2.59 -20.83
CA ASP A 224 -2.22 -3.20 -21.57
C ASP A 224 -1.07 -2.23 -21.86
N CYS A 225 -1.21 -0.95 -21.55
CA CYS A 225 -0.15 0.06 -21.65
C CYS A 225 -0.40 1.20 -20.66
N VAL A 226 0.66 1.96 -20.36
CA VAL A 226 0.62 3.08 -19.41
C VAL A 226 0.99 4.37 -20.12
N VAL A 227 0.22 5.43 -19.87
CA VAL A 227 0.53 6.80 -20.28
C VAL A 227 0.75 7.64 -19.04
N THR A 228 1.81 8.44 -19.01
CA THR A 228 2.05 9.42 -17.94
C THR A 228 2.76 10.65 -18.48
N TYR A 229 2.97 11.66 -17.62
CA TYR A 229 3.70 12.83 -18.04
C TYR A 229 4.67 13.34 -16.98
N GLY A 230 5.75 13.96 -17.42
CA GLY A 230 6.75 14.64 -16.59
C GLY A 230 8.06 14.85 -17.31
N THR A 231 8.96 15.60 -16.68
CA THR A 231 10.27 15.96 -17.25
C THR A 231 11.23 14.76 -17.31
N SER A 232 12.31 14.91 -18.04
CA SER A 232 13.42 13.93 -18.14
C SER A 232 14.08 13.62 -16.78
N SER A 233 13.97 14.53 -15.80
CA SER A 233 14.46 14.35 -14.43
C SER A 233 13.42 13.77 -13.46
N SER A 234 12.21 13.42 -13.95
CA SER A 234 11.10 13.03 -13.11
C SER A 234 11.30 11.69 -12.38
N ASN A 235 11.32 11.72 -11.04
CA ASN A 235 11.27 10.51 -10.22
C ASN A 235 9.96 9.73 -10.42
N HIS A 236 8.86 10.41 -10.76
CA HIS A 236 7.58 9.77 -11.05
C HIS A 236 7.64 8.95 -12.34
N CYS A 237 8.07 9.56 -13.45
CA CYS A 237 8.15 8.88 -14.74
C CYS A 237 9.11 7.68 -14.68
N ARG A 238 10.25 7.80 -14.00
CA ARG A 238 11.19 6.70 -13.78
C ARG A 238 10.53 5.51 -13.11
N ILE A 239 9.76 5.75 -12.06
CA ILE A 239 9.09 4.68 -11.29
C ILE A 239 7.96 4.06 -12.10
N VAL A 240 7.16 4.85 -12.78
CA VAL A 240 6.09 4.35 -13.67
C VAL A 240 6.69 3.49 -14.79
N ALA A 241 7.76 3.96 -15.45
CA ALA A 241 8.44 3.19 -16.48
C ALA A 241 9.01 1.87 -15.97
N ASN A 242 9.60 1.85 -14.75
CA ASN A 242 10.11 0.61 -14.15
C ASN A 242 8.99 -0.39 -13.84
N MET A 243 7.87 0.06 -13.28
CA MET A 243 6.73 -0.81 -12.97
C MET A 243 6.03 -1.35 -14.23
N ALA A 244 6.00 -0.57 -15.30
CA ALA A 244 5.52 -1.01 -16.60
C ALA A 244 6.46 -2.07 -17.21
N ALA A 245 7.77 -1.84 -17.18
CA ALA A 245 8.77 -2.79 -17.64
C ALA A 245 8.71 -4.14 -16.90
N GLN A 246 8.50 -4.14 -15.58
CA GLN A 246 8.31 -5.36 -14.78
C GLN A 246 7.10 -6.20 -15.22
N ARG A 247 6.11 -5.57 -15.86
CA ARG A 247 4.90 -6.19 -16.38
C ARG A 247 4.96 -6.49 -17.88
N ASN A 248 6.09 -6.17 -18.52
CA ASN A 248 6.25 -6.27 -19.97
C ASN A 248 5.17 -5.48 -20.75
N VAL A 249 4.76 -4.32 -20.23
CA VAL A 249 3.79 -3.45 -20.87
C VAL A 249 4.44 -2.14 -21.32
N PRO A 250 4.03 -1.57 -22.49
CA PRO A 250 4.54 -0.30 -22.99
C PRO A 250 4.26 0.86 -22.02
N CYS A 251 5.23 1.77 -21.90
CA CYS A 251 5.10 3.01 -21.13
C CYS A 251 5.38 4.22 -22.01
N PHE A 252 4.38 5.08 -22.16
CA PHE A 252 4.46 6.31 -22.94
C PHE A 252 4.54 7.52 -22.01
N ILE A 253 5.58 8.33 -22.19
CA ILE A 253 5.84 9.53 -21.37
C ILE A 253 5.71 10.76 -22.25
N ILE A 254 4.72 11.59 -21.95
CA ILE A 254 4.63 12.93 -22.55
C ILE A 254 5.54 13.85 -21.73
N SER A 255 6.52 14.46 -22.37
CA SER A 255 7.51 15.32 -21.72
C SER A 255 7.47 16.73 -22.29
N PRO A 256 7.44 17.77 -21.43
CA PRO A 256 7.68 19.11 -21.92
C PRO A 256 9.08 19.19 -22.54
N GLU A 257 9.22 19.96 -23.64
CA GLU A 257 10.51 20.23 -24.26
C GLU A 257 11.49 20.81 -23.23
N GLU A 258 12.62 20.15 -23.08
CA GLU A 258 13.67 20.54 -22.15
C GLU A 258 15.00 20.62 -22.86
N GLN A 259 15.71 21.70 -22.59
CA GLN A 259 17.11 21.89 -23.08
C GLN A 259 18.11 21.27 -22.07
N SER A 260 17.67 20.52 -21.08
CA SER A 260 18.50 19.98 -20.00
C SER A 260 19.37 18.81 -20.47
N LYS A 261 20.56 18.67 -19.84
CA LYS A 261 21.41 17.49 -20.06
C LYS A 261 20.72 16.24 -19.53
N PRO A 262 20.95 15.06 -20.15
CA PRO A 262 20.40 13.78 -19.66
C PRO A 262 20.74 13.53 -18.19
N THR A 263 19.74 13.22 -17.39
CA THR A 263 19.86 12.86 -15.96
C THR A 263 19.96 11.35 -15.79
N ASN A 264 20.35 10.90 -14.60
CA ASN A 264 20.28 9.48 -14.28
C ASN A 264 18.85 8.93 -14.35
N ASN A 265 17.83 9.73 -14.04
CA ASN A 265 16.43 9.34 -14.22
C ASN A 265 16.12 9.09 -15.72
N SER A 266 16.50 9.97 -16.64
CA SER A 266 16.23 9.78 -18.06
C SER A 266 16.93 8.55 -18.64
N LYS A 267 18.17 8.28 -18.22
CA LYS A 267 18.92 7.08 -18.63
C LYS A 267 18.21 5.79 -18.16
N MET A 268 17.70 5.79 -16.94
CA MET A 268 16.94 4.64 -16.42
C MET A 268 15.60 4.47 -17.14
N MET A 269 14.86 5.55 -17.42
CA MET A 269 13.63 5.47 -18.19
C MET A 269 13.84 4.86 -19.57
N SER A 270 14.94 5.24 -20.25
CA SER A 270 15.34 4.64 -21.52
C SER A 270 15.71 3.15 -21.38
N LEU A 271 16.43 2.77 -20.30
CA LEU A 271 16.74 1.37 -19.99
C LEU A 271 15.48 0.53 -19.78
N PHE A 272 14.44 1.12 -19.19
CA PHE A 272 13.14 0.46 -18.96
C PHE A 272 12.26 0.42 -20.22
N GLY A 273 12.74 0.93 -21.35
CA GLY A 273 12.01 0.92 -22.62
C GLY A 273 10.86 1.93 -22.69
N ALA A 274 10.88 2.99 -21.90
CA ALA A 274 9.87 4.03 -21.98
C ALA A 274 10.02 4.85 -23.29
N GLU A 275 8.89 5.10 -23.94
CA GLU A 275 8.80 5.93 -25.14
C GLU A 275 8.46 7.38 -24.78
N PHE A 276 9.23 8.34 -25.29
CA PHE A 276 9.04 9.76 -25.02
C PHE A 276 8.42 10.48 -26.22
N THR A 277 7.43 11.31 -25.93
CA THR A 277 6.90 12.32 -26.86
C THR A 277 7.14 13.69 -26.24
N CYS A 278 8.00 14.52 -26.86
CA CYS A 278 8.29 15.87 -26.40
C CYS A 278 7.35 16.87 -27.06
N CYS A 279 6.86 17.86 -26.32
CA CYS A 279 6.02 18.93 -26.81
C CYS A 279 6.19 20.20 -25.96
N PRO A 280 5.78 21.39 -26.47
CA PRO A 280 5.70 22.60 -25.65
C PRO A 280 4.81 22.40 -24.41
N VAL A 281 5.16 23.06 -23.30
CA VAL A 281 4.39 22.96 -22.03
C VAL A 281 2.90 23.24 -22.22
N SER A 282 2.55 24.19 -23.09
CA SER A 282 1.17 24.56 -23.42
C SER A 282 0.38 23.45 -24.12
N GLU A 283 1.07 22.50 -24.76
CA GLU A 283 0.47 21.42 -25.55
C GLU A 283 0.43 20.07 -24.80
N VAL A 284 1.00 19.99 -23.61
CA VAL A 284 1.09 18.72 -22.84
C VAL A 284 -0.28 18.07 -22.65
N SER A 285 -1.31 18.85 -22.30
CA SER A 285 -2.65 18.29 -22.09
C SER A 285 -3.24 17.69 -23.38
N SER A 286 -3.21 18.44 -24.48
CA SER A 286 -3.72 17.95 -25.77
C SER A 286 -2.90 16.77 -26.32
N MET A 287 -1.60 16.74 -26.06
CA MET A 287 -0.75 15.63 -26.46
C MET A 287 -1.06 14.34 -25.67
N ILE A 288 -1.38 14.46 -24.36
CA ILE A 288 -1.84 13.33 -23.55
C ILE A 288 -3.13 12.76 -24.15
N ASP A 289 -4.12 13.62 -24.41
CA ASP A 289 -5.42 13.20 -24.94
C ASP A 289 -5.24 12.54 -26.33
N SER A 290 -4.44 13.14 -27.21
CA SER A 290 -4.13 12.59 -28.54
C SER A 290 -3.45 11.22 -28.44
N LYS A 291 -2.50 11.04 -27.53
CA LYS A 291 -1.81 9.76 -27.33
C LYS A 291 -2.73 8.67 -26.81
N ILE A 292 -3.61 9.01 -25.87
CA ILE A 292 -4.63 8.09 -25.36
C ILE A 292 -5.59 7.64 -26.47
N GLU A 293 -6.05 8.57 -27.28
CA GLU A 293 -6.92 8.29 -28.46
C GLU A 293 -6.21 7.41 -29.51
N GLU A 294 -4.96 7.73 -29.86
CA GLU A 294 -4.13 6.92 -30.77
C GLU A 294 -4.05 5.47 -30.30
N LEU A 295 -3.75 5.28 -29.01
CA LEU A 295 -3.64 3.95 -28.41
C LEU A 295 -4.98 3.19 -28.44
N LYS A 296 -6.09 3.85 -28.10
CA LYS A 296 -7.42 3.26 -28.19
C LYS A 296 -7.77 2.86 -29.64
N ASN A 297 -7.49 3.71 -30.60
CA ASN A 297 -7.74 3.45 -32.02
C ASN A 297 -6.89 2.27 -32.55
N SER A 298 -5.73 2.02 -31.94
CA SER A 298 -4.91 0.84 -32.23
C SER A 298 -5.37 -0.44 -31.48
N GLY A 299 -6.50 -0.39 -30.79
CA GLY A 299 -7.08 -1.52 -30.03
C GLY A 299 -6.47 -1.72 -28.65
N LYS A 300 -5.65 -0.79 -28.16
CA LYS A 300 -5.07 -0.86 -26.81
C LYS A 300 -6.01 -0.27 -25.75
N LYS A 301 -5.79 -0.66 -24.51
CA LYS A 301 -6.48 -0.12 -23.33
C LYS A 301 -5.51 0.65 -22.42
N PRO A 302 -5.24 1.92 -22.72
CA PRO A 302 -4.26 2.70 -21.98
C PRO A 302 -4.76 3.05 -20.57
N TYR A 303 -3.87 2.98 -19.59
CA TYR A 303 -4.05 3.49 -18.24
C TYR A 303 -3.26 4.79 -18.07
N PHE A 304 -3.96 5.88 -17.77
CA PHE A 304 -3.32 7.16 -17.55
C PHE A 304 -3.02 7.39 -16.08
N ILE A 305 -1.75 7.65 -15.76
CA ILE A 305 -1.31 8.04 -14.43
C ILE A 305 -0.90 9.51 -14.47
N GLN A 306 -1.64 10.35 -13.77
CA GLN A 306 -1.38 11.79 -13.70
C GLN A 306 0.01 12.09 -13.15
N GLY A 307 0.67 13.13 -13.68
CA GLY A 307 2.02 13.54 -13.30
C GLY A 307 2.21 13.68 -11.78
N GLY A 308 3.29 13.11 -11.28
CA GLY A 308 3.59 13.06 -9.86
C GLY A 308 2.74 12.07 -9.04
N GLY A 309 1.89 11.26 -9.69
CA GLY A 309 0.96 10.35 -9.03
C GLY A 309 -0.13 11.12 -8.29
N HIS A 310 -0.72 12.13 -8.95
CA HIS A 310 -1.79 12.95 -8.40
C HIS A 310 -3.12 12.18 -8.38
N GLY A 311 -4.04 12.57 -7.47
CA GLY A 311 -5.36 11.96 -7.29
C GLY A 311 -5.49 11.11 -6.03
N ASN A 312 -6.71 10.59 -5.78
CA ASN A 312 -7.07 9.92 -4.54
C ASN A 312 -6.23 8.67 -4.22
N ILE A 313 -5.78 7.92 -5.23
CA ILE A 313 -4.89 6.77 -5.06
C ILE A 313 -3.54 7.23 -4.49
N GLY A 314 -2.98 8.31 -5.02
CA GLY A 314 -1.72 8.89 -4.53
C GLY A 314 -1.86 9.48 -3.13
N THR A 315 -3.00 10.08 -2.81
CA THR A 315 -3.34 10.59 -1.48
C THR A 315 -3.46 9.45 -0.46
N ASP A 316 -4.16 8.36 -0.78
CA ASP A 316 -4.31 7.16 0.05
C ASP A 316 -2.96 6.55 0.47
N ALA A 317 -1.97 6.58 -0.42
CA ALA A 317 -0.63 6.09 -0.11
C ALA A 317 0.03 6.86 1.06
N TYR A 318 -0.29 8.15 1.21
CA TYR A 318 0.24 8.97 2.30
C TYR A 318 -0.66 9.05 3.53
N VAL A 319 -1.93 8.74 3.43
CA VAL A 319 -2.78 8.38 4.60
C VAL A 319 -2.19 7.14 5.28
N LYS A 320 -1.84 6.11 4.52
CA LYS A 320 -1.17 4.90 5.05
C LYS A 320 0.20 5.19 5.65
N CYS A 321 0.98 6.09 5.04
CA CYS A 321 2.25 6.55 5.61
C CYS A 321 2.04 7.25 6.96
N TYR A 322 0.97 8.00 7.11
CA TYR A 322 0.59 8.62 8.39
C TYR A 322 0.28 7.57 9.47
N GLU A 323 -0.47 6.53 9.11
CA GLU A 323 -0.74 5.40 10.00
C GLU A 323 0.54 4.68 10.44
N GLU A 324 1.55 4.55 9.55
CA GLU A 324 2.87 4.02 9.90
C GLU A 324 3.56 4.88 10.97
N ILE A 325 3.49 6.21 10.82
CA ILE A 325 4.03 7.15 11.80
C ILE A 325 3.35 6.96 13.16
N CYS A 326 2.03 6.89 13.20
CA CYS A 326 1.27 6.65 14.44
C CYS A 326 1.62 5.30 15.10
N ARG A 327 1.84 4.23 14.30
CA ARG A 327 2.28 2.93 14.82
C ARG A 327 3.67 3.00 15.43
N TYR A 328 4.60 3.71 14.78
CA TYR A 328 5.96 3.92 15.30
C TYR A 328 5.93 4.69 16.62
N GLU A 329 5.14 5.76 16.70
CA GLU A 329 4.96 6.57 17.92
C GLU A 329 4.43 5.74 19.08
N LYS A 330 3.38 4.97 18.84
CA LYS A 330 2.80 4.08 19.84
C LYS A 330 3.82 3.05 20.36
N LYS A 331 4.58 2.45 19.44
CA LYS A 331 5.62 1.45 19.77
C LYS A 331 6.77 2.03 20.60
N ASN A 332 7.14 3.28 20.35
CA ASN A 332 8.30 3.91 20.96
C ASN A 332 7.94 4.93 22.06
N SER A 333 6.66 5.08 22.39
CA SER A 333 6.14 6.03 23.38
C SER A 333 6.60 7.47 23.13
N ILE A 334 6.54 7.91 21.86
CA ILE A 334 6.88 9.28 21.42
C ILE A 334 5.72 9.87 20.63
N PHE A 335 5.74 11.19 20.46
CA PHE A 335 4.81 11.91 19.56
C PHE A 335 5.62 12.92 18.75
N PHE A 336 5.43 12.98 17.43
CA PHE A 336 6.06 13.96 16.58
C PHE A 336 5.23 15.24 16.53
N ASP A 337 5.75 16.33 17.07
CA ASP A 337 5.09 17.66 17.05
C ASP A 337 5.01 18.22 15.62
N TYR A 338 6.00 17.91 14.79
CA TYR A 338 6.13 18.40 13.43
C TYR A 338 6.50 17.25 12.47
N VAL A 339 5.87 17.27 11.29
CA VAL A 339 6.27 16.40 10.17
C VAL A 339 6.57 17.27 8.96
N PHE A 340 7.82 17.22 8.49
CA PHE A 340 8.31 17.97 7.34
C PHE A 340 8.60 17.07 6.15
N PHE A 341 8.44 17.60 4.94
CA PHE A 341 8.75 16.91 3.69
C PHE A 341 8.75 17.90 2.51
N ALA A 342 9.28 17.44 1.36
CA ALA A 342 9.22 18.17 0.10
C ALA A 342 7.80 18.14 -0.49
N SER A 343 7.19 19.30 -0.71
CA SER A 343 5.87 19.45 -1.34
C SER A 343 6.00 19.99 -2.77
N GLY A 344 5.67 19.17 -3.76
CA GLY A 344 5.67 19.54 -5.19
C GLY A 344 4.25 19.57 -5.76
N THR A 345 3.68 18.43 -6.16
CA THR A 345 2.32 18.33 -6.72
C THR A 345 1.20 18.45 -5.67
N GLY A 346 1.52 18.44 -4.38
CA GLY A 346 0.56 18.56 -3.28
C GLY A 346 0.04 17.24 -2.71
N THR A 347 -0.01 16.16 -3.49
CA THR A 347 -0.67 14.89 -3.10
C THR A 347 -0.04 14.21 -1.88
N THR A 348 1.28 14.31 -1.70
CA THR A 348 1.96 13.80 -0.50
C THR A 348 1.49 14.53 0.75
N GLN A 349 1.42 15.86 0.68
CA GLN A 349 0.92 16.69 1.75
C GLN A 349 -0.56 16.42 2.03
N ALA A 350 -1.37 16.32 0.98
CA ALA A 350 -2.79 16.01 1.12
C ALA A 350 -3.02 14.69 1.87
N GLY A 351 -2.26 13.63 1.55
CA GLY A 351 -2.38 12.35 2.26
C GLY A 351 -2.01 12.44 3.74
N LEU A 352 -0.93 13.15 4.07
CA LEU A 352 -0.53 13.36 5.47
C LEU A 352 -1.53 14.22 6.23
N VAL A 353 -2.09 15.26 5.61
CA VAL A 353 -3.14 16.09 6.22
C VAL A 353 -4.43 15.30 6.40
N CYS A 354 -4.84 14.47 5.43
CA CYS A 354 -5.98 13.56 5.59
C CYS A 354 -5.76 12.60 6.75
N GLY A 355 -4.56 12.00 6.87
CA GLY A 355 -4.21 11.12 7.99
C GLY A 355 -4.29 11.85 9.34
N ASN A 356 -3.83 13.11 9.40
CA ASN A 356 -3.91 13.94 10.59
C ASN A 356 -5.36 14.25 10.99
N LEU A 357 -6.21 14.63 10.04
CA LEU A 357 -7.63 14.90 10.28
C LEU A 357 -8.36 13.63 10.75
N LEU A 358 -8.11 12.49 10.09
CA LEU A 358 -8.74 11.22 10.45
C LEU A 358 -8.30 10.67 11.80
N ASN A 359 -7.08 10.99 12.24
CA ASN A 359 -6.55 10.59 13.54
C ASN A 359 -6.88 11.60 14.66
N GLY A 360 -7.25 12.84 14.31
CA GLY A 360 -7.66 13.89 15.24
C GLY A 360 -6.54 14.41 16.14
N ASP A 361 -5.28 14.38 15.71
CA ASP A 361 -4.16 14.92 16.50
C ASP A 361 -3.72 16.33 16.07
N ASP A 362 -2.92 16.98 16.93
CA ASP A 362 -2.55 18.40 16.80
C ASP A 362 -1.16 18.63 16.20
N ARG A 363 -0.50 17.58 15.66
CA ARG A 363 0.80 17.78 15.00
C ARG A 363 0.70 18.69 13.79
N LYS A 364 1.79 19.41 13.52
CA LYS A 364 1.90 20.25 12.32
C LYS A 364 2.47 19.49 11.14
N ILE A 365 1.71 19.43 10.06
CA ILE A 365 2.10 18.83 8.78
C ILE A 365 2.61 19.94 7.87
N VAL A 366 3.93 20.08 7.75
CA VAL A 366 4.59 21.22 7.10
C VAL A 366 5.20 20.78 5.76
N GLY A 367 4.57 21.16 4.67
CA GLY A 367 5.10 20.94 3.32
C GLY A 367 6.01 22.09 2.89
N ILE A 368 7.30 21.82 2.71
CA ILE A 368 8.24 22.80 2.15
C ILE A 368 8.11 22.73 0.62
N SER A 369 7.68 23.84 0.03
CA SER A 369 7.55 23.93 -1.42
C SER A 369 8.90 23.83 -2.13
N ILE A 370 8.90 23.07 -3.22
CA ILE A 370 10.09 22.95 -4.08
C ILE A 370 10.06 23.92 -5.28
N ALA A 371 8.88 24.50 -5.58
CA ALA A 371 8.71 25.41 -6.70
C ALA A 371 7.42 26.27 -6.62
N ARG A 372 6.28 25.68 -6.24
CA ARG A 372 5.00 26.39 -6.26
C ARG A 372 4.94 27.49 -5.23
N LYS A 373 4.25 28.57 -5.57
CA LYS A 373 3.97 29.69 -4.66
C LYS A 373 2.51 29.68 -4.22
N ASN A 374 2.25 30.26 -3.05
CA ASN A 374 0.91 30.54 -2.57
C ASN A 374 0.25 31.67 -3.39
N PRO A 375 -1.09 31.67 -3.53
CA PRO A 375 -2.04 30.70 -2.93
C PRO A 375 -2.14 29.37 -3.70
N ARG A 376 -1.71 29.29 -4.97
CA ARG A 376 -1.86 28.10 -5.80
C ARG A 376 -1.27 26.83 -5.18
N GLY A 377 -0.18 26.95 -4.40
CA GLY A 377 0.45 25.82 -3.74
C GLY A 377 -0.45 25.20 -2.66
N SER A 378 -0.96 26.02 -1.74
CA SER A 378 -1.88 25.62 -0.68
C SER A 378 -3.23 25.16 -1.24
N ASP A 379 -3.81 25.88 -2.22
CA ASP A 379 -5.13 25.57 -2.76
C ASP A 379 -5.21 24.17 -3.37
N ILE A 380 -4.16 23.75 -4.09
CA ILE A 380 -4.10 22.40 -4.66
C ILE A 380 -4.04 21.32 -3.54
N VAL A 381 -3.37 21.60 -2.44
CA VAL A 381 -3.34 20.67 -1.29
C VAL A 381 -4.71 20.59 -0.66
N VAL A 382 -5.32 21.76 -0.36
CA VAL A 382 -6.68 21.85 0.22
C VAL A 382 -7.67 21.08 -0.65
N GLN A 383 -7.69 21.36 -1.97
CA GLN A 383 -8.59 20.67 -2.88
C GLN A 383 -8.37 19.15 -2.88
N SER A 384 -7.11 18.70 -2.91
CA SER A 384 -6.78 17.25 -2.87
C SER A 384 -7.22 16.58 -1.56
N VAL A 385 -7.19 17.29 -0.42
CA VAL A 385 -7.72 16.82 0.86
C VAL A 385 -9.23 16.68 0.78
N LYS A 386 -9.94 17.73 0.32
CA LYS A 386 -11.40 17.74 0.16
C LYS A 386 -11.88 16.62 -0.76
N ASP A 387 -11.22 16.42 -1.91
CA ASP A 387 -11.53 15.38 -2.88
C ASP A 387 -11.38 13.97 -2.27
N TYR A 388 -10.31 13.75 -1.51
CA TYR A 388 -10.06 12.46 -0.88
C TYR A 388 -11.08 12.17 0.22
N LEU A 389 -11.31 13.09 1.16
CA LEU A 389 -12.29 12.92 2.25
C LEU A 389 -13.69 12.69 1.71
N SER A 390 -14.10 13.47 0.70
CA SER A 390 -15.38 13.29 0.00
C SER A 390 -15.50 11.91 -0.63
N SER A 391 -14.45 11.41 -1.28
CA SER A 391 -14.42 10.06 -1.87
C SER A 391 -14.54 8.93 -0.84
N LYS A 392 -14.19 9.21 0.41
CA LYS A 392 -14.34 8.28 1.55
C LYS A 392 -15.62 8.50 2.35
N GLN A 393 -16.47 9.45 1.92
CA GLN A 393 -17.72 9.83 2.61
C GLN A 393 -17.46 10.29 4.07
N VAL A 394 -16.31 10.91 4.32
CA VAL A 394 -15.97 11.50 5.62
C VAL A 394 -16.49 12.93 5.65
N LEU A 395 -17.26 13.27 6.69
CA LEU A 395 -17.72 14.63 6.92
C LEU A 395 -16.57 15.49 7.46
N PHE A 396 -16.42 16.69 6.91
CA PHE A 396 -15.41 17.67 7.33
C PHE A 396 -15.95 19.09 7.16
N ALA A 397 -15.41 20.02 7.93
CA ALA A 397 -15.60 21.45 7.69
C ALA A 397 -14.45 21.99 6.83
N ASP A 398 -14.77 22.86 5.90
CA ASP A 398 -13.78 23.47 5.00
C ASP A 398 -12.68 24.22 5.77
N ASP A 399 -13.07 24.98 6.78
CA ASP A 399 -12.17 25.70 7.67
C ASP A 399 -11.17 24.79 8.40
N ASP A 400 -11.56 23.56 8.76
CA ASP A 400 -10.69 22.63 9.45
C ASP A 400 -9.61 22.10 8.51
N VAL A 401 -9.94 21.86 7.25
CA VAL A 401 -8.97 21.47 6.21
C VAL A 401 -7.97 22.60 5.99
N GLU A 402 -8.45 23.83 5.81
CA GLU A 402 -7.59 24.98 5.53
C GLU A 402 -6.61 25.28 6.68
N LYS A 403 -7.07 25.18 7.94
CA LYS A 403 -6.23 25.35 9.14
C LYS A 403 -5.14 24.29 9.29
N LYS A 404 -5.36 23.06 8.78
CA LYS A 404 -4.39 21.95 8.88
C LYS A 404 -3.37 21.95 7.75
N VAL A 405 -3.59 22.70 6.66
CA VAL A 405 -2.64 22.80 5.54
C VAL A 405 -1.60 23.89 5.83
N CYS A 406 -0.38 23.46 6.17
CA CYS A 406 0.77 24.35 6.30
C CYS A 406 1.68 24.17 5.08
N PHE A 407 1.51 25.02 4.07
CA PHE A 407 2.31 25.03 2.84
C PHE A 407 3.27 26.21 2.89
N VAL A 408 4.58 25.93 2.94
CA VAL A 408 5.62 26.94 3.12
C VAL A 408 6.40 27.09 1.81
N ASP A 409 6.33 28.27 1.19
CA ASP A 409 6.95 28.57 -0.09
C ASP A 409 8.11 29.56 -0.03
N GLU A 410 8.47 30.02 1.16
CA GLU A 410 9.58 30.96 1.39
C GLU A 410 10.93 30.39 0.93
N TYR A 411 11.09 29.06 1.02
CA TYR A 411 12.35 28.37 0.73
C TYR A 411 12.38 27.73 -0.68
N ALA A 412 11.39 28.02 -1.52
CA ALA A 412 11.33 27.47 -2.87
C ALA A 412 12.39 28.06 -3.82
N GLY A 413 13.00 29.21 -3.46
CA GLY A 413 13.87 29.96 -4.35
C GLY A 413 13.11 30.62 -5.51
N GLU A 414 13.79 30.88 -6.64
CA GLU A 414 13.17 31.44 -7.84
C GLU A 414 12.43 30.36 -8.66
N GLY A 415 12.67 29.06 -8.38
CA GLY A 415 11.97 28.01 -9.10
C GLY A 415 12.46 26.59 -8.90
N TYR A 416 11.99 25.72 -9.79
CA TYR A 416 12.31 24.30 -9.80
C TYR A 416 13.76 24.05 -10.20
N GLY A 417 14.49 23.30 -9.37
CA GLY A 417 15.88 22.90 -9.65
C GLY A 417 16.93 23.94 -9.28
N GLU A 418 16.55 25.10 -8.73
CA GLU A 418 17.49 26.09 -8.23
C GLU A 418 18.27 25.61 -7.00
N LYS A 419 19.57 25.87 -7.02
CA LYS A 419 20.52 25.49 -5.99
C LYS A 419 21.10 26.74 -5.33
N ASP A 420 21.20 26.71 -4.02
CA ASP A 420 22.00 27.67 -3.27
C ASP A 420 23.03 26.96 -2.39
N SER A 421 23.95 27.73 -1.81
CA SER A 421 25.03 27.18 -0.97
C SER A 421 24.50 26.46 0.28
N SER A 422 23.36 26.88 0.83
CA SER A 422 22.76 26.26 2.01
C SER A 422 22.20 24.88 1.69
N ILE A 423 21.62 24.69 0.52
CA ILE A 423 21.13 23.40 0.04
C ILE A 423 22.32 22.45 -0.20
N THR A 424 23.36 22.94 -0.90
CA THR A 424 24.58 22.16 -1.18
C THR A 424 25.25 21.69 0.11
N GLU A 425 25.43 22.59 1.09
CA GLU A 425 26.01 22.24 2.38
C GLU A 425 25.12 21.27 3.17
N THR A 426 23.79 21.44 3.11
CA THR A 426 22.85 20.51 3.73
C THR A 426 23.00 19.09 3.19
N ILE A 427 23.06 18.95 1.86
CA ILE A 427 23.24 17.65 1.18
C ILE A 427 24.57 17.02 1.61
N ARG A 428 25.65 17.82 1.59
CA ARG A 428 26.98 17.40 1.98
C ARG A 428 27.02 16.90 3.44
N GLN A 429 26.44 17.64 4.37
CA GLN A 429 26.36 17.28 5.78
C GLN A 429 25.55 16.00 6.01
N MET A 430 24.40 15.85 5.35
CA MET A 430 23.57 14.65 5.47
C MET A 430 24.31 13.41 4.96
N MET A 431 25.05 13.54 3.85
CA MET A 431 25.85 12.43 3.31
C MET A 431 27.03 12.09 4.21
N LEU A 432 27.82 13.08 4.64
CA LEU A 432 29.04 12.85 5.45
C LEU A 432 28.72 12.35 6.86
N LYS A 433 27.68 12.89 7.50
CA LYS A 433 27.36 12.57 8.89
C LYS A 433 26.49 11.32 9.04
N TYR A 434 25.59 11.07 8.10
CA TYR A 434 24.56 10.02 8.23
C TYR A 434 24.56 9.01 7.07
N GLY A 435 25.33 9.23 6.00
CA GLY A 435 25.27 8.39 4.82
C GLY A 435 23.92 8.46 4.08
N ILE A 436 23.19 9.58 4.22
CA ILE A 436 21.85 9.75 3.65
C ILE A 436 21.96 10.66 2.43
N PRO A 437 21.78 10.11 1.21
CA PRO A 437 21.81 10.91 -0.03
C PRO A 437 20.54 11.77 -0.12
N MET A 438 20.70 13.05 -0.36
CA MET A 438 19.62 14.00 -0.65
C MET A 438 19.89 14.70 -1.98
N ASP A 439 18.85 15.04 -2.71
CA ASP A 439 18.96 15.78 -3.98
C ASP A 439 18.69 17.27 -3.82
N SER A 440 19.24 18.08 -4.70
CA SER A 440 19.11 19.54 -4.63
C SER A 440 17.70 20.05 -4.99
N THR A 441 16.92 19.27 -5.73
CA THR A 441 15.59 19.69 -6.21
C THR A 441 14.51 19.51 -5.14
N TYR A 442 14.52 18.37 -4.42
CA TYR A 442 13.44 17.99 -3.50
C TYR A 442 13.94 17.93 -2.06
N THR A 443 14.67 16.87 -1.71
CA THR A 443 14.91 16.52 -0.30
C THR A 443 15.93 17.41 0.38
N GLY A 444 16.99 17.77 -0.28
CA GLY A 444 18.00 18.72 0.26
C GLY A 444 17.40 20.11 0.47
N LYS A 445 16.66 20.61 -0.55
CA LYS A 445 15.94 21.89 -0.43
C LYS A 445 14.93 21.88 0.72
N ALA A 446 14.14 20.83 0.83
CA ALA A 446 13.13 20.74 1.88
C ALA A 446 13.75 20.58 3.27
N PHE A 447 14.87 19.87 3.41
CA PHE A 447 15.56 19.72 4.69
C PHE A 447 16.23 21.03 5.12
N ALA A 448 16.87 21.76 4.21
CA ALA A 448 17.37 23.11 4.47
C ALA A 448 16.25 24.07 4.88
N GLY A 449 15.12 24.02 4.15
CA GLY A 449 13.91 24.80 4.48
C GLY A 449 13.32 24.45 5.84
N MET A 450 13.29 23.16 6.22
CA MET A 450 12.90 22.73 7.57
C MET A 450 13.79 23.37 8.64
N ASN A 451 15.11 23.31 8.48
CA ASN A 451 16.05 23.91 9.43
C ASN A 451 15.83 25.42 9.57
N ALA A 452 15.65 26.11 8.45
CA ALA A 452 15.37 27.55 8.44
C ALA A 452 14.02 27.87 9.10
N PHE A 453 12.96 27.07 8.83
CA PHE A 453 11.66 27.21 9.46
C PHE A 453 11.72 27.03 10.98
N LEU A 454 12.38 25.98 11.46
CA LEU A 454 12.53 25.71 12.89
C LEU A 454 13.26 26.86 13.60
N LYS A 455 14.34 27.37 12.98
CA LYS A 455 15.10 28.52 13.50
C LYS A 455 14.24 29.79 13.51
N LYS A 456 13.57 30.13 12.41
CA LYS A 456 12.72 31.32 12.28
C LYS A 456 11.60 31.36 13.31
N ASN A 457 10.99 30.21 13.60
CA ASN A 457 9.88 30.08 14.54
C ASN A 457 10.32 29.74 15.96
N ALA A 458 11.61 29.79 16.28
CA ALA A 458 12.19 29.48 17.60
C ALA A 458 11.69 28.13 18.17
N VAL A 459 11.55 27.11 17.33
CA VAL A 459 11.10 25.77 17.73
C VAL A 459 12.25 25.04 18.41
N VAL A 460 12.09 24.71 19.69
CA VAL A 460 13.11 24.07 20.54
C VAL A 460 12.46 22.97 21.37
N GLY A 461 13.20 21.88 21.63
CA GLY A 461 12.78 20.78 22.50
C GLY A 461 11.63 19.92 21.92
N LYS A 462 11.38 19.97 20.61
CA LYS A 462 10.29 19.28 19.94
C LYS A 462 10.77 18.01 19.24
N ASN A 463 9.88 17.02 19.12
CA ASN A 463 10.11 15.87 18.26
C ASN A 463 9.74 16.24 16.82
N VAL A 464 10.72 16.23 15.94
CA VAL A 464 10.57 16.63 14.54
C VAL A 464 10.88 15.44 13.63
N LEU A 465 9.93 15.10 12.76
CA LEU A 465 10.10 14.06 11.75
C LEU A 465 10.27 14.71 10.38
N PHE A 466 11.33 14.35 9.66
CA PHE A 466 11.46 14.64 8.24
C PHE A 466 11.17 13.38 7.43
N ILE A 467 10.29 13.47 6.43
CA ILE A 467 10.06 12.35 5.49
C ILE A 467 10.97 12.52 4.29
N HIS A 468 11.93 11.62 4.15
CA HIS A 468 12.81 11.54 2.98
C HIS A 468 12.03 10.97 1.79
N THR A 469 11.52 11.85 0.95
CA THR A 469 10.60 11.50 -0.15
C THR A 469 11.28 10.90 -1.39
N GLY A 470 12.57 10.55 -1.32
CA GLY A 470 13.34 9.95 -2.42
C GLY A 470 14.25 10.95 -3.10
N GLY A 471 14.57 10.71 -4.40
CA GLY A 471 15.45 11.58 -5.18
C GLY A 471 16.90 11.06 -5.27
N THR A 472 17.20 9.87 -4.76
CA THR A 472 18.55 9.28 -4.78
C THR A 472 19.24 9.30 -6.17
N PRO A 473 18.59 9.02 -7.30
CA PRO A 473 19.24 9.15 -8.60
C PRO A 473 19.67 10.59 -8.95
N LEU A 474 18.93 11.58 -8.49
CA LEU A 474 19.28 13.00 -8.69
C LEU A 474 20.46 13.41 -7.80
N PHE A 475 20.63 12.81 -6.63
CA PHE A 475 21.84 13.00 -5.82
C PHE A 475 23.09 12.65 -6.61
N PHE A 476 23.10 11.58 -7.42
CA PHE A 476 24.24 11.24 -8.26
C PHE A 476 24.48 12.27 -9.39
N ASP A 477 23.43 12.96 -9.86
CA ASP A 477 23.59 14.08 -10.79
C ASP A 477 24.21 15.32 -10.09
N ASP A 478 23.98 15.47 -8.78
CA ASP A 478 24.48 16.59 -7.95
C ASP A 478 25.91 16.38 -7.44
N LEU A 479 26.45 15.14 -7.44
CA LEU A 479 27.76 14.82 -6.84
C LEU A 479 28.90 15.73 -7.30
N LYS A 480 28.91 16.16 -8.57
CA LYS A 480 29.94 17.04 -9.12
C LYS A 480 29.97 18.43 -8.46
N ASP A 481 28.86 18.87 -7.86
CA ASP A 481 28.68 20.17 -7.22
C ASP A 481 28.92 20.10 -5.68
N LEU A 482 29.18 18.89 -5.14
CA LEU A 482 29.40 18.64 -3.71
C LEU A 482 30.87 18.55 -3.31
N ASN A 483 31.78 18.57 -4.25
CA ASN A 483 33.24 18.51 -4.06
C ASN A 483 33.85 19.88 -3.81
#